data_a126cc51a7b2954ce32fd7b15af231df
#
_entry.id   a126cc51a7b2954ce32fd7b15af231df
#
_cell.length_a   1.000
_cell.length_b   1.000
_cell.length_c   1.000
_cell.angle_alpha   90.00
_cell.angle_beta   90.00
_cell.angle_gamma   90.00
#
_symmetry.space_group_name_H-M   'P 1'
#
loop_
_entity.id
_entity.type
_entity.pdbx_description
1 polymer ?
#
loop_
_entity_poly.entity_id
_entity_poly.type
_entity_poly.pdbx_seq_one_letter_code
_entity_poly.pdbx_strand_id
1 'polypeptide(L)'
;INEIGHIFREHNIIEYKSPDDSMSIDDFYKTIAYACLYKATKGRQVDDIKAEEITISMFRERYPRELFQDIRTLGMVVELYQDGIYYIKGKVPFRTQIIVMNQLNQQKHESLRVLSQKLIEEDARNFLKKMEVLTEPGDRELIDSVLHVSVAANQEVYEKVKGGTIMYEAIKNLFKEEYEEIKAQTVKEAEEFKAQTVKEAEELKAQKMKEAEELKAQIIKEAEEEAKRIKEAAYLIRDGK
;
A
#
# COMPACT_ATOMS: atom_id res chain seq x y z
N ILE A 1 26.43 8.06 -8.32
CA ILE A 1 25.02 7.93 -7.88
C ILE A 1 24.21 7.66 -9.12
N ASN A 2 23.38 6.62 -9.09
CA ASN A 2 22.45 6.26 -10.16
C ASN A 2 21.47 7.41 -10.41
N GLU A 3 21.05 7.63 -11.64
CA GLU A 3 20.15 8.72 -12.05
C GLU A 3 18.85 8.75 -11.26
N ILE A 4 18.29 7.60 -10.88
CA ILE A 4 17.12 7.47 -10.01
C ILE A 4 17.38 8.10 -8.64
N GLY A 5 18.60 7.94 -8.11
CA GLY A 5 19.00 8.48 -6.82
C GLY A 5 19.25 9.99 -6.79
N HIS A 6 19.29 10.67 -7.94
CA HIS A 6 19.56 12.12 -7.97
C HIS A 6 18.53 12.95 -7.22
N ILE A 7 17.28 12.51 -7.19
CA ILE A 7 16.22 13.20 -6.46
C ILE A 7 16.27 12.96 -4.95
N PHE A 8 16.88 11.87 -4.49
CA PHE A 8 16.84 11.40 -3.11
C PHE A 8 17.34 12.44 -2.10
N ARG A 9 16.72 12.42 -0.92
CA ARG A 9 17.04 13.25 0.23
C ARG A 9 17.13 12.33 1.46
N GLU A 10 17.06 12.90 2.65
CA GLU A 10 17.17 12.19 3.93
C GLU A 10 16.14 11.06 4.05
N HIS A 11 14.90 11.30 3.56
CA HIS A 11 13.79 10.37 3.67
C HIS A 11 13.21 10.07 2.28
N ASN A 12 13.19 8.78 1.93
CA ASN A 12 12.76 8.36 0.59
C ASN A 12 11.60 7.38 0.69
N ILE A 13 10.41 7.82 0.27
CA ILE A 13 9.22 7.00 0.19
C ILE A 13 9.20 6.33 -1.17
N ILE A 14 9.16 5.02 -1.17
CA ILE A 14 9.17 4.22 -2.40
C ILE A 14 7.86 3.45 -2.50
N GLU A 15 7.16 3.61 -3.60
CA GLU A 15 5.99 2.81 -3.97
C GLU A 15 6.33 2.00 -5.21
N TYR A 16 6.16 0.70 -5.14
CA TYR A 16 6.33 -0.22 -6.28
C TYR A 16 4.98 -0.80 -6.67
N LYS A 17 4.67 -0.77 -7.95
CA LYS A 17 3.51 -1.43 -8.53
C LYS A 17 3.95 -2.66 -9.30
N SER A 18 3.35 -3.80 -8.97
CA SER A 18 3.50 -5.04 -9.74
C SER A 18 3.25 -4.80 -11.21
N PRO A 19 3.88 -5.57 -12.09
CA PRO A 19 3.72 -5.40 -13.54
C PRO A 19 2.26 -5.46 -14.03
N ASP A 20 1.39 -6.22 -13.34
CA ASP A 20 -0.03 -6.35 -13.66
C ASP A 20 -0.91 -5.26 -13.05
N ASP A 21 -0.40 -4.55 -12.04
CA ASP A 21 -1.14 -3.49 -11.38
C ASP A 21 -1.14 -2.21 -12.23
N SER A 22 -2.30 -1.55 -12.29
CA SER A 22 -2.37 -0.19 -12.81
C SER A 22 -1.81 0.79 -11.78
N MET A 23 -1.25 1.90 -12.25
CA MET A 23 -0.88 3.03 -11.41
C MET A 23 -1.81 4.19 -11.74
N SER A 24 -2.69 4.52 -10.81
CA SER A 24 -3.75 5.50 -10.96
C SER A 24 -3.43 6.81 -10.22
N ILE A 25 -4.29 7.80 -10.40
CA ILE A 25 -4.25 9.04 -9.63
C ILE A 25 -4.49 8.80 -8.14
N ASP A 26 -5.30 7.79 -7.79
CA ASP A 26 -5.55 7.43 -6.38
C ASP A 26 -4.28 6.84 -5.74
N ASP A 27 -3.50 6.06 -6.47
CA ASP A 27 -2.19 5.58 -5.99
C ASP A 27 -1.21 6.73 -5.76
N PHE A 28 -1.24 7.73 -6.63
CA PHE A 28 -0.44 8.93 -6.48
C PHE A 28 -0.80 9.69 -5.20
N TYR A 29 -2.09 9.93 -4.95
CA TYR A 29 -2.55 10.57 -3.72
C TYR A 29 -2.30 9.71 -2.48
N LYS A 30 -2.48 8.40 -2.57
CA LYS A 30 -2.18 7.47 -1.48
C LYS A 30 -0.71 7.55 -1.06
N THR A 31 0.20 7.58 -2.03
CA THR A 31 1.64 7.69 -1.75
C THR A 31 1.99 9.05 -1.13
N ILE A 32 1.38 10.14 -1.59
CA ILE A 32 1.50 11.45 -0.96
C ILE A 32 0.98 11.42 0.48
N ALA A 33 -0.16 10.77 0.72
CA ALA A 33 -0.73 10.64 2.07
C ALA A 33 0.22 9.88 3.01
N TYR A 34 0.86 8.82 2.55
CA TYR A 34 1.89 8.11 3.32
C TYR A 34 3.08 9.01 3.67
N ALA A 35 3.54 9.81 2.73
CA ALA A 35 4.63 10.77 2.97
C ALA A 35 4.20 11.86 3.98
N CYS A 36 2.96 12.34 3.91
CA CYS A 36 2.40 13.28 4.88
C CYS A 36 2.31 12.66 6.28
N LEU A 37 1.81 11.42 6.38
CA LEU A 37 1.75 10.69 7.64
C LEU A 37 3.14 10.45 8.22
N TYR A 38 4.09 10.03 7.38
CA TYR A 38 5.48 9.85 7.77
C TYR A 38 6.06 11.14 8.37
N LYS A 39 5.93 12.28 7.66
CA LYS A 39 6.37 13.59 8.14
C LYS A 39 5.75 13.96 9.49
N ALA A 40 4.46 13.71 9.64
CA ALA A 40 3.71 14.10 10.83
C ALA A 40 3.99 13.22 12.08
N THR A 41 4.41 11.96 11.88
CA THR A 41 4.46 10.97 12.97
C THR A 41 5.87 10.51 13.35
N LYS A 42 6.86 10.66 12.47
CA LYS A 42 8.22 10.14 12.71
C LYS A 42 9.17 11.12 13.37
N GLY A 43 8.90 12.41 13.30
CA GLY A 43 9.67 13.42 14.00
C GLY A 43 9.42 13.38 15.52
N ARG A 44 10.42 13.84 16.30
CA ARG A 44 10.32 13.94 17.78
C ARG A 44 9.70 15.26 18.24
N GLN A 45 9.72 16.26 17.40
CA GLN A 45 9.21 17.61 17.61
C GLN A 45 8.33 18.04 16.44
N VAL A 46 7.59 19.13 16.62
CA VAL A 46 6.80 19.71 15.55
C VAL A 46 7.72 20.16 14.41
N ASP A 47 7.40 19.74 13.19
CA ASP A 47 8.16 20.03 11.97
C ASP A 47 9.65 19.62 12.02
N ASP A 48 9.94 18.55 12.72
CA ASP A 48 11.27 17.95 12.87
C ASP A 48 11.79 17.45 11.50
N ILE A 49 10.93 16.81 10.73
CA ILE A 49 11.20 16.39 9.35
C ILE A 49 10.64 17.45 8.39
N LYS A 50 11.51 18.07 7.60
CA LYS A 50 11.09 19.07 6.60
C LYS A 50 10.55 18.42 5.34
N ALA A 51 9.62 19.10 4.67
CA ALA A 51 9.05 18.57 3.43
C ALA A 51 10.10 18.42 2.31
N GLU A 52 11.09 19.31 2.25
CA GLU A 52 12.21 19.25 1.31
C GLU A 52 13.18 18.10 1.53
N GLU A 53 13.16 17.47 2.72
CA GLU A 53 13.97 16.30 3.08
C GLU A 53 13.31 14.99 2.65
N ILE A 54 12.03 15.05 2.23
CA ILE A 54 11.27 13.88 1.79
C ILE A 54 11.22 13.84 0.27
N THR A 55 11.42 12.62 -0.28
CA THR A 55 11.19 12.34 -1.70
C THR A 55 10.22 11.18 -1.87
N ILE A 56 9.53 11.18 -2.98
CA ILE A 56 8.63 10.10 -3.41
C ILE A 56 9.14 9.54 -4.73
N SER A 57 9.28 8.23 -4.80
CA SER A 57 9.62 7.49 -6.02
C SER A 57 8.60 6.39 -6.25
N MET A 58 7.84 6.49 -7.34
CA MET A 58 6.85 5.50 -7.72
C MET A 58 7.36 4.69 -8.90
N PHE A 59 7.45 3.39 -8.75
CA PHE A 59 7.97 2.47 -9.76
C PHE A 59 6.84 1.70 -10.42
N ARG A 60 6.86 1.64 -11.75
CA ARG A 60 5.96 0.82 -12.57
C ARG A 60 6.68 0.30 -13.81
N GLU A 61 6.29 -0.89 -14.28
CA GLU A 61 6.88 -1.45 -15.50
C GLU A 61 6.52 -0.64 -16.74
N ARG A 62 5.24 -0.35 -16.95
CA ARG A 62 4.71 0.28 -18.18
C ARG A 62 4.43 1.76 -18.00
N TYR A 63 4.47 2.52 -19.10
CA TYR A 63 4.14 3.95 -19.12
C TYR A 63 2.71 4.22 -18.61
N PRO A 64 2.53 4.99 -17.52
CA PRO A 64 1.23 5.22 -16.89
C PRO A 64 0.50 6.39 -17.58
N ARG A 65 -0.05 6.15 -18.78
CA ARG A 65 -0.65 7.19 -19.63
C ARG A 65 -1.76 7.95 -18.92
N GLU A 66 -2.68 7.25 -18.29
CA GLU A 66 -3.83 7.83 -17.60
C GLU A 66 -3.37 8.69 -16.42
N LEU A 67 -2.52 8.16 -15.55
CA LEU A 67 -1.96 8.92 -14.44
C LEU A 67 -1.28 10.22 -14.91
N PHE A 68 -0.47 10.14 -15.96
CA PHE A 68 0.22 11.34 -16.47
C PHE A 68 -0.76 12.36 -17.09
N GLN A 69 -1.86 11.92 -17.65
CA GLN A 69 -2.92 12.79 -18.11
C GLN A 69 -3.64 13.47 -16.93
N ASP A 70 -3.99 12.71 -15.90
CA ASP A 70 -4.65 13.23 -14.70
C ASP A 70 -3.76 14.24 -13.97
N ILE A 71 -2.48 13.93 -13.79
CA ILE A 71 -1.50 14.85 -13.20
C ILE A 71 -1.46 16.19 -13.96
N ARG A 72 -1.45 16.15 -15.30
CA ARG A 72 -1.46 17.38 -16.12
C ARG A 72 -2.79 18.12 -16.01
N THR A 73 -3.91 17.43 -15.97
CA THR A 73 -5.25 18.02 -15.79
C THR A 73 -5.38 18.74 -14.45
N LEU A 74 -4.70 18.25 -13.41
CA LEU A 74 -4.61 18.90 -12.09
C LEU A 74 -3.64 20.12 -12.07
N GLY A 75 -3.04 20.46 -13.21
CA GLY A 75 -2.15 21.61 -13.34
C GLY A 75 -0.72 21.36 -12.86
N MET A 76 -0.34 20.10 -12.72
CA MET A 76 1.04 19.69 -12.46
C MET A 76 1.78 19.39 -13.77
N VAL A 77 3.11 19.39 -13.73
CA VAL A 77 3.96 19.15 -14.89
C VAL A 77 4.62 17.77 -14.76
N VAL A 78 4.50 16.96 -15.81
CA VAL A 78 5.25 15.71 -15.98
C VAL A 78 6.44 16.00 -16.90
N GLU A 79 7.63 16.05 -16.33
CA GLU A 79 8.87 16.37 -17.03
C GLU A 79 9.73 15.11 -17.18
N LEU A 80 10.10 14.78 -18.41
CA LEU A 80 11.08 13.72 -18.66
C LEU A 80 12.46 14.22 -18.22
N TYR A 81 13.03 13.61 -17.19
CA TYR A 81 14.39 13.90 -16.71
C TYR A 81 15.44 13.12 -17.50
N GLN A 82 15.24 11.80 -17.59
CA GLN A 82 16.02 10.85 -18.39
C GLN A 82 15.12 9.69 -18.83
N ASP A 83 15.61 8.82 -19.70
CA ASP A 83 14.86 7.68 -20.18
C ASP A 83 14.23 6.89 -19.03
N GLY A 84 12.91 6.84 -19.02
CA GLY A 84 12.12 6.15 -18.01
C GLY A 84 11.99 6.88 -16.66
N ILE A 85 12.60 8.06 -16.46
CA ILE A 85 12.54 8.82 -15.20
C ILE A 85 11.80 10.14 -15.44
N TYR A 86 10.65 10.29 -14.80
CA TYR A 86 9.75 11.44 -14.94
C TYR A 86 9.64 12.19 -13.60
N TYR A 87 9.97 13.48 -13.58
CA TYR A 87 9.76 14.34 -12.42
C TYR A 87 8.38 14.97 -12.47
N ILE A 88 7.70 14.97 -11.34
CA ILE A 88 6.42 15.64 -11.17
C ILE A 88 6.70 16.99 -10.47
N LYS A 89 6.36 18.08 -11.16
CA LYS A 89 6.60 19.45 -10.69
C LYS A 89 5.29 20.22 -10.53
N GLY A 90 5.33 21.26 -9.72
CA GLY A 90 4.20 22.16 -9.48
C GLY A 90 3.54 21.92 -8.14
N LYS A 91 2.24 21.66 -8.11
CA LYS A 91 1.44 21.55 -6.88
C LYS A 91 1.62 20.21 -6.16
N VAL A 92 2.86 19.77 -5.91
CA VAL A 92 3.18 18.59 -5.11
C VAL A 92 3.92 19.01 -3.84
N PRO A 93 3.56 18.46 -2.67
CA PRO A 93 4.18 18.82 -1.40
C PRO A 93 5.62 18.31 -1.25
N PHE A 94 5.98 17.27 -1.99
CA PHE A 94 7.29 16.61 -1.93
C PHE A 94 7.90 16.47 -3.31
N ARG A 95 9.23 16.38 -3.37
CA ARG A 95 9.92 16.03 -4.60
C ARG A 95 9.50 14.66 -5.05
N THR A 96 8.91 14.55 -6.23
CA THR A 96 8.29 13.31 -6.71
C THR A 96 8.82 12.91 -8.06
N GLN A 97 9.14 11.63 -8.22
CA GLN A 97 9.45 11.01 -9.51
C GLN A 97 8.60 9.77 -9.76
N ILE A 98 8.36 9.49 -11.03
CA ILE A 98 7.74 8.26 -11.48
C ILE A 98 8.74 7.57 -12.40
N ILE A 99 9.06 6.32 -12.09
CA ILE A 99 10.01 5.49 -12.83
C ILE A 99 9.25 4.47 -13.66
N VAL A 100 9.44 4.55 -14.98
CA VAL A 100 8.89 3.62 -15.96
C VAL A 100 9.98 2.62 -16.33
N MET A 101 9.98 1.48 -15.68
CA MET A 101 11.11 0.54 -15.70
C MET A 101 11.43 0.02 -17.09
N ASN A 102 10.43 -0.22 -17.96
CA ASN A 102 10.66 -0.69 -19.32
C ASN A 102 11.25 0.37 -20.27
N GLN A 103 11.35 1.62 -19.84
CA GLN A 103 11.98 2.72 -20.57
C GLN A 103 13.37 3.07 -20.04
N LEU A 104 13.77 2.50 -18.91
CA LEU A 104 15.10 2.72 -18.35
C LEU A 104 16.19 2.17 -19.26
N ASN A 105 17.35 2.83 -19.25
CA ASN A 105 18.54 2.30 -19.90
C ASN A 105 18.92 0.96 -19.26
N GLN A 106 18.86 -0.11 -20.07
CA GLN A 106 19.01 -1.48 -19.60
C GLN A 106 20.39 -1.78 -18.99
N GLN A 107 21.44 -1.18 -19.54
CA GLN A 107 22.81 -1.41 -19.04
C GLN A 107 23.06 -0.71 -17.70
N LYS A 108 22.46 0.46 -17.49
CA LYS A 108 22.64 1.24 -16.27
C LYS A 108 21.76 0.76 -15.11
N HIS A 109 20.58 0.17 -15.42
CA HIS A 109 19.57 -0.22 -14.45
C HIS A 109 19.27 -1.73 -14.48
N GLU A 110 20.26 -2.53 -14.79
CA GLU A 110 20.15 -3.99 -14.91
C GLU A 110 19.52 -4.65 -13.67
N SER A 111 19.85 -4.18 -12.46
CA SER A 111 19.31 -4.69 -11.21
C SER A 111 17.80 -4.47 -11.05
N LEU A 112 17.20 -3.50 -11.74
CA LEU A 112 15.74 -3.30 -11.74
C LEU A 112 14.99 -4.19 -12.74
N ARG A 113 15.70 -4.79 -13.69
CA ARG A 113 15.09 -5.71 -14.67
C ARG A 113 14.58 -7.00 -14.04
N VAL A 114 15.20 -7.41 -12.94
CA VAL A 114 14.76 -8.60 -12.20
C VAL A 114 13.37 -8.42 -11.56
N LEU A 115 12.90 -7.18 -11.43
CA LEU A 115 11.55 -6.86 -10.97
C LEU A 115 10.51 -6.80 -12.12
N SER A 116 10.94 -7.07 -13.36
CA SER A 116 10.07 -7.13 -14.55
C SER A 116 9.50 -8.55 -14.74
N GLN A 117 8.30 -8.66 -15.29
CA GLN A 117 7.73 -9.95 -15.72
C GLN A 117 8.40 -10.52 -16.99
N LYS A 118 9.29 -9.77 -17.63
CA LYS A 118 9.99 -10.18 -18.85
C LYS A 118 11.46 -10.50 -18.57
N LEU A 119 11.74 -11.01 -17.39
CA LEU A 119 13.07 -11.46 -17.03
C LEU A 119 13.51 -12.58 -17.98
N ILE A 120 14.72 -12.48 -18.53
CA ILE A 120 15.33 -13.55 -19.31
C ILE A 120 16.34 -14.32 -18.44
N GLU A 121 16.62 -15.57 -18.81
CA GLU A 121 17.51 -16.44 -18.04
C GLU A 121 18.90 -15.84 -17.83
N GLU A 122 19.41 -15.09 -18.80
CA GLU A 122 20.73 -14.44 -18.69
C GLU A 122 20.74 -13.35 -17.62
N ASP A 123 19.67 -12.52 -17.55
CA ASP A 123 19.55 -11.47 -16.54
C ASP A 123 19.40 -12.07 -15.14
N ALA A 124 18.61 -13.15 -15.02
CA ALA A 124 18.46 -13.88 -13.76
C ALA A 124 19.81 -14.46 -13.29
N ARG A 125 20.59 -15.06 -14.19
CA ARG A 125 21.94 -15.60 -13.88
C ARG A 125 22.91 -14.50 -13.47
N ASN A 126 22.91 -13.38 -14.19
CA ASN A 126 23.77 -12.24 -13.91
C ASN A 126 23.42 -11.60 -12.56
N PHE A 127 22.13 -11.49 -12.25
CA PHE A 127 21.66 -11.00 -10.98
C PHE A 127 22.13 -11.91 -9.83
N LEU A 128 21.87 -13.21 -9.91
CA LEU A 128 22.33 -14.17 -8.91
C LEU A 128 23.85 -14.12 -8.69
N LYS A 129 24.67 -14.05 -9.76
CA LYS A 129 26.12 -13.90 -9.65
C LYS A 129 26.53 -12.62 -8.96
N LYS A 130 25.84 -11.49 -9.22
CA LYS A 130 26.15 -10.22 -8.53
C LYS A 130 25.83 -10.30 -7.04
N MET A 131 24.81 -11.05 -6.67
CA MET A 131 24.43 -11.24 -5.27
C MET A 131 25.45 -12.07 -4.49
N GLU A 132 26.15 -13.00 -5.16
CA GLU A 132 27.24 -13.78 -4.53
C GLU A 132 28.37 -12.90 -3.98
N VAL A 133 28.54 -11.71 -4.51
CA VAL A 133 29.60 -10.78 -4.15
C VAL A 133 29.18 -9.81 -3.03
N LEU A 134 27.88 -9.68 -2.77
CA LEU A 134 27.36 -8.82 -1.72
C LEU A 134 27.44 -9.54 -0.36
N THR A 135 28.31 -9.05 0.51
CA THR A 135 28.65 -9.72 1.79
C THR A 135 28.42 -8.84 3.03
N GLU A 136 28.04 -7.58 2.83
CA GLU A 136 27.83 -6.65 3.95
C GLU A 136 26.59 -7.03 4.78
N PRO A 137 26.60 -6.78 6.11
CA PRO A 137 25.44 -6.95 6.94
C PRO A 137 24.27 -6.07 6.43
N GLY A 138 23.14 -6.64 6.13
CA GLY A 138 21.98 -5.95 5.53
C GLY A 138 21.85 -6.16 4.03
N ASP A 139 22.89 -6.50 3.30
CA ASP A 139 22.79 -6.88 1.89
C ASP A 139 21.87 -8.10 1.72
N ARG A 140 21.92 -9.04 2.65
CA ARG A 140 21.09 -10.25 2.63
C ARG A 140 19.60 -9.92 2.68
N GLU A 141 19.15 -9.08 3.61
CA GLU A 141 17.73 -8.69 3.71
C GLU A 141 17.25 -7.98 2.44
N LEU A 142 18.09 -7.13 1.85
CA LEU A 142 17.78 -6.45 0.59
C LEU A 142 17.73 -7.44 -0.58
N ILE A 143 18.70 -8.36 -0.65
CA ILE A 143 18.76 -9.44 -1.64
C ILE A 143 17.50 -10.30 -1.55
N ASP A 144 17.15 -10.75 -0.35
CA ASP A 144 16.02 -11.61 -0.08
C ASP A 144 14.72 -10.92 -0.50
N SER A 145 14.54 -9.65 -0.16
CA SER A 145 13.38 -8.86 -0.55
C SER A 145 13.25 -8.73 -2.08
N VAL A 146 14.34 -8.44 -2.78
CA VAL A 146 14.32 -8.31 -4.25
C VAL A 146 14.11 -9.66 -4.93
N LEU A 147 14.78 -10.71 -4.44
CA LEU A 147 14.61 -12.07 -4.96
C LEU A 147 13.20 -12.58 -4.78
N HIS A 148 12.60 -12.33 -3.61
CA HIS A 148 11.22 -12.75 -3.34
C HIS A 148 10.26 -12.19 -4.40
N VAL A 149 10.31 -10.89 -4.66
CA VAL A 149 9.48 -10.24 -5.69
C VAL A 149 9.81 -10.76 -7.08
N SER A 150 11.10 -10.90 -7.40
CA SER A 150 11.56 -11.34 -8.72
C SER A 150 11.17 -12.79 -9.01
N VAL A 151 11.35 -13.69 -8.05
CA VAL A 151 10.98 -15.11 -8.19
C VAL A 151 9.47 -15.28 -8.31
N ALA A 152 8.69 -14.55 -7.50
CA ALA A 152 7.23 -14.59 -7.59
C ALA A 152 6.72 -14.16 -8.98
N ALA A 153 7.35 -13.14 -9.58
CA ALA A 153 6.97 -12.64 -10.90
C ALA A 153 7.51 -13.49 -12.07
N ASN A 154 8.56 -14.31 -11.87
CA ASN A 154 9.30 -15.00 -12.94
C ASN A 154 9.69 -16.44 -12.57
N GLN A 155 8.80 -17.16 -11.90
CA GLN A 155 9.08 -18.50 -11.39
C GLN A 155 9.65 -19.45 -12.43
N GLU A 156 9.07 -19.49 -13.65
CA GLU A 156 9.53 -20.37 -14.74
C GLU A 156 10.97 -20.07 -15.17
N VAL A 157 11.37 -18.79 -15.15
CA VAL A 157 12.73 -18.39 -15.52
C VAL A 157 13.73 -18.88 -14.47
N TYR A 158 13.42 -18.68 -13.21
CA TYR A 158 14.26 -19.14 -12.10
C TYR A 158 14.30 -20.68 -12.02
N GLU A 159 13.24 -21.37 -12.37
CA GLU A 159 13.23 -22.83 -12.50
C GLU A 159 14.19 -23.36 -13.58
N LYS A 160 14.30 -22.68 -14.71
CA LYS A 160 15.26 -23.01 -15.78
C LYS A 160 16.70 -22.69 -15.38
N VAL A 161 16.91 -21.62 -14.61
CA VAL A 161 18.26 -21.24 -14.12
C VAL A 161 18.79 -22.22 -13.04
N LYS A 162 17.89 -23.01 -12.42
CA LYS A 162 18.23 -24.04 -11.40
C LYS A 162 19.36 -25.00 -11.74
N GLY A 163 19.57 -25.26 -13.00
CA GLY A 163 20.52 -26.32 -13.46
C GLY A 163 22.00 -26.05 -13.14
N GLY A 164 22.36 -25.00 -12.41
CA GLY A 164 23.76 -24.59 -12.30
C GLY A 164 24.32 -24.13 -10.97
N THR A 165 23.55 -23.95 -9.89
CA THR A 165 24.15 -23.33 -8.70
C THR A 165 23.60 -23.90 -7.38
N ILE A 166 24.50 -24.40 -6.52
CA ILE A 166 24.27 -24.83 -5.13
C ILE A 166 23.57 -23.71 -4.32
N MET A 167 23.83 -22.44 -4.65
CA MET A 167 23.24 -21.27 -4.01
C MET A 167 21.74 -21.16 -4.23
N TYR A 168 21.22 -21.53 -5.41
CA TYR A 168 19.78 -21.51 -5.66
C TYR A 168 19.01 -22.48 -4.74
N GLU A 169 19.54 -23.66 -4.47
CA GLU A 169 18.90 -24.61 -3.55
C GLU A 169 18.93 -24.09 -2.09
N ALA A 170 20.02 -23.45 -1.69
CA ALA A 170 20.12 -22.84 -0.36
C ALA A 170 19.15 -21.66 -0.21
N ILE A 171 19.06 -20.79 -1.22
CA ILE A 171 18.12 -19.66 -1.27
C ILE A 171 16.68 -20.17 -1.29
N LYS A 172 16.38 -21.18 -2.11
CA LYS A 172 15.03 -21.76 -2.18
C LYS A 172 14.57 -22.39 -0.86
N ASN A 173 15.48 -23.02 -0.14
CA ASN A 173 15.17 -23.63 1.15
C ASN A 173 14.98 -22.57 2.23
N LEU A 174 15.81 -21.52 2.25
CA LEU A 174 15.64 -20.34 3.10
C LEU A 174 14.26 -19.68 2.86
N PHE A 175 13.93 -19.40 1.60
CA PHE A 175 12.64 -18.79 1.25
C PHE A 175 11.45 -19.68 1.54
N LYS A 176 11.60 -21.01 1.47
CA LYS A 176 10.47 -21.90 1.76
C LYS A 176 10.10 -21.85 3.23
N GLU A 177 11.06 -21.86 4.12
CA GLU A 177 10.82 -21.76 5.55
C GLU A 177 10.28 -20.39 5.93
N GLU A 178 10.91 -19.32 5.47
CA GLU A 178 10.50 -17.95 5.73
C GLU A 178 9.14 -17.59 5.08
N TYR A 179 8.89 -18.10 3.87
CA TYR A 179 7.59 -17.92 3.19
C TYR A 179 6.46 -18.64 3.92
N GLU A 180 6.67 -19.84 4.42
CA GLU A 180 5.67 -20.56 5.21
C GLU A 180 5.45 -19.87 6.58
N GLU A 181 6.48 -19.31 7.21
CA GLU A 181 6.36 -18.52 8.43
C GLU A 181 5.59 -17.22 8.20
N ILE A 182 5.97 -16.42 7.18
CA ILE A 182 5.28 -15.17 6.82
C ILE A 182 3.83 -15.45 6.43
N LYS A 183 3.58 -16.51 5.65
CA LYS A 183 2.23 -16.92 5.27
C LYS A 183 1.41 -17.33 6.49
N ALA A 184 1.98 -18.10 7.41
CA ALA A 184 1.32 -18.49 8.63
C ALA A 184 1.01 -17.28 9.52
N GLN A 185 1.94 -16.33 9.62
CA GLN A 185 1.75 -15.10 10.37
C GLN A 185 0.68 -14.20 9.71
N THR A 186 0.71 -14.03 8.40
CA THR A 186 -0.29 -13.25 7.65
C THR A 186 -1.69 -13.84 7.77
N VAL A 187 -1.81 -15.17 7.71
CA VAL A 187 -3.09 -15.86 7.92
C VAL A 187 -3.58 -15.65 9.34
N LYS A 188 -2.71 -15.78 10.34
CA LYS A 188 -3.05 -15.56 11.74
C LYS A 188 -3.52 -14.11 12.00
N GLU A 189 -2.80 -13.12 11.50
CA GLU A 189 -3.18 -11.70 11.62
C GLU A 189 -4.53 -11.42 10.94
N ALA A 190 -4.77 -12.03 9.77
CA ALA A 190 -6.05 -11.90 9.06
C ALA A 190 -7.20 -12.56 9.82
N GLU A 191 -6.98 -13.69 10.47
CA GLU A 191 -7.96 -14.37 11.31
C GLU A 191 -8.25 -13.58 12.60
N GLU A 192 -7.23 -13.05 13.25
CA GLU A 192 -7.36 -12.18 14.44
C GLU A 192 -8.14 -10.91 14.10
N PHE A 193 -7.79 -10.23 13.00
CA PHE A 193 -8.53 -9.07 12.51
C PHE A 193 -9.99 -9.37 12.20
N LYS A 194 -10.24 -10.50 11.54
CA LYS A 194 -11.60 -10.95 11.24
C LYS A 194 -12.41 -11.26 12.51
N ALA A 195 -11.80 -11.92 13.47
CA ALA A 195 -12.43 -12.21 14.75
C ALA A 195 -12.77 -10.94 15.54
N GLN A 196 -11.85 -9.96 15.55
CA GLN A 196 -12.09 -8.67 16.18
C GLN A 196 -13.21 -7.89 15.49
N THR A 197 -13.24 -7.86 14.16
CA THR A 197 -14.29 -7.17 13.37
C THR A 197 -15.67 -7.80 13.63
N VAL A 198 -15.74 -9.13 13.72
CA VAL A 198 -16.99 -9.84 14.05
C VAL A 198 -17.47 -9.48 15.45
N LYS A 199 -16.56 -9.47 16.43
CA LYS A 199 -16.88 -9.12 17.83
C LYS A 199 -17.41 -7.68 17.94
N GLU A 200 -16.73 -6.72 17.30
CA GLU A 200 -17.18 -5.31 17.27
C GLU A 200 -18.55 -5.16 16.60
N ALA A 201 -18.82 -5.91 15.52
CA ALA A 201 -20.12 -5.92 14.86
C ALA A 201 -21.23 -6.52 15.72
N GLU A 202 -20.94 -7.56 16.50
CA GLU A 202 -21.89 -8.17 17.44
C GLU A 202 -22.20 -7.23 18.62
N GLU A 203 -21.18 -6.58 19.19
CA GLU A 203 -21.34 -5.58 20.25
C GLU A 203 -22.18 -4.40 19.79
N LEU A 204 -21.91 -3.85 18.58
CA LEU A 204 -22.69 -2.78 18.00
C LEU A 204 -24.14 -3.19 17.73
N LYS A 205 -24.36 -4.43 17.28
CA LYS A 205 -25.71 -4.97 17.06
C LYS A 205 -26.46 -5.11 18.37
N ALA A 206 -25.84 -5.61 19.43
CA ALA A 206 -26.43 -5.71 20.75
C ALA A 206 -26.80 -4.33 21.33
N GLN A 207 -25.92 -3.34 21.17
CA GLN A 207 -26.20 -1.97 21.58
C GLN A 207 -27.40 -1.38 20.83
N LYS A 208 -27.45 -1.51 19.50
CA LYS A 208 -28.58 -1.02 18.71
C LYS A 208 -29.90 -1.72 19.04
N MET A 209 -29.86 -3.00 19.36
CA MET A 209 -31.06 -3.72 19.82
C MET A 209 -31.57 -3.16 21.15
N LYS A 210 -30.68 -2.89 22.10
CA LYS A 210 -31.03 -2.30 23.39
C LYS A 210 -31.63 -0.90 23.23
N GLU A 211 -31.00 -0.04 22.41
CA GLU A 211 -31.52 1.30 22.09
C GLU A 211 -32.91 1.23 21.45
N ALA A 212 -33.14 0.27 20.55
CA ALA A 212 -34.43 0.05 19.90
C ALA A 212 -35.51 -0.45 20.88
N GLU A 213 -35.16 -1.28 21.86
CA GLU A 213 -36.07 -1.73 22.91
C GLU A 213 -36.44 -0.58 23.87
N GLU A 214 -35.46 0.24 24.28
CA GLU A 214 -35.70 1.42 25.10
C GLU A 214 -36.61 2.44 24.40
N LEU A 215 -36.35 2.71 23.12
CA LEU A 215 -37.19 3.59 22.31
C LEU A 215 -38.64 3.04 22.16
N LYS A 216 -38.78 1.74 21.93
CA LYS A 216 -40.10 1.08 21.90
C LYS A 216 -40.85 1.24 23.19
N ALA A 217 -40.18 1.02 24.33
CA ALA A 217 -40.79 1.18 25.64
C ALA A 217 -41.27 2.63 25.89
N GLN A 218 -40.44 3.62 25.45
CA GLN A 218 -40.79 5.04 25.55
C GLN A 218 -42.02 5.38 24.70
N ILE A 219 -42.07 4.93 23.44
CA ILE A 219 -43.22 5.16 22.54
C ILE A 219 -44.49 4.56 23.12
N ILE A 220 -44.43 3.34 23.69
CA ILE A 220 -45.59 2.69 24.31
C ILE A 220 -46.10 3.53 25.51
N LYS A 221 -45.18 3.99 26.36
CA LYS A 221 -45.51 4.82 27.53
C LYS A 221 -46.18 6.15 27.11
N GLU A 222 -45.61 6.83 26.11
CA GLU A 222 -46.20 8.07 25.58
C GLU A 222 -47.58 7.84 24.99
N ALA A 223 -47.80 6.76 24.23
CA ALA A 223 -49.08 6.39 23.69
C ALA A 223 -50.15 6.07 24.77
N GLU A 224 -49.74 5.37 25.87
CA GLU A 224 -50.61 5.11 27.01
C GLU A 224 -51.02 6.38 27.76
N GLU A 225 -50.06 7.30 27.96
CA GLU A 225 -50.35 8.60 28.57
C GLU A 225 -51.29 9.47 27.72
N GLU A 226 -51.09 9.48 26.40
CA GLU A 226 -51.94 10.18 25.47
C GLU A 226 -53.37 9.57 25.44
N ALA A 227 -53.46 8.24 25.38
CA ALA A 227 -54.74 7.53 25.47
C ALA A 227 -55.52 7.85 26.78
N LYS A 228 -54.78 7.98 27.90
CA LYS A 228 -55.35 8.37 29.19
C LYS A 228 -55.89 9.81 29.13
N ARG A 229 -55.15 10.75 28.58
CA ARG A 229 -55.58 12.17 28.40
C ARG A 229 -56.83 12.26 27.53
N ILE A 230 -56.87 11.50 26.41
CA ILE A 230 -58.06 11.46 25.54
C ILE A 230 -59.26 10.92 26.29
N LYS A 231 -59.12 9.85 27.08
CA LYS A 231 -60.22 9.31 27.90
C LYS A 231 -60.71 10.30 28.95
N GLU A 232 -59.81 10.99 29.64
CA GLU A 232 -60.17 12.02 30.63
C GLU A 232 -60.88 13.20 29.98
N ALA A 233 -60.42 13.68 28.80
CA ALA A 233 -61.07 14.72 28.04
C ALA A 233 -62.51 14.31 27.55
N ALA A 234 -62.65 13.08 27.07
CA ALA A 234 -63.93 12.52 26.66
C ALA A 234 -64.92 12.40 27.83
N TYR A 235 -64.43 12.10 29.04
CA TYR A 235 -65.23 12.04 30.24
C TYR A 235 -65.76 13.44 30.64
N LEU A 236 -64.91 14.46 30.59
CA LEU A 236 -65.26 15.86 30.87
C LEU A 236 -66.27 16.42 29.87
N ILE A 237 -66.20 16.05 28.62
CA ILE A 237 -67.18 16.45 27.59
C ILE A 237 -68.52 15.78 27.82
N ARG A 238 -68.50 14.53 28.28
CA ARG A 238 -69.78 13.80 28.52
C ARG A 238 -70.47 14.26 29.78
N ASP A 239 -69.78 14.64 30.85
CA ASP A 239 -70.34 15.06 32.12
C ASP A 239 -70.54 16.59 32.21
N GLY A 240 -70.17 17.35 31.17
CA GLY A 240 -70.34 18.79 31.04
C GLY A 240 -71.67 19.23 30.47
N LYS A 241 -72.77 18.47 30.74
CA LYS A 241 -74.16 18.92 30.52
C LYS A 241 -74.75 19.53 31.76
#